data_f801f85088cebd38173ab00d914f553d
#
_entry.id   f801f85088cebd38173ab00d914f553d
#
_cell.length_a   1.000
_cell.length_b   1.000
_cell.length_c   1.000
_cell.angle_alpha   90.00
_cell.angle_beta   90.00
_cell.angle_gamma   90.00
#
_symmetry.space_group_name_H-M   'P 1'
#
loop_
_entity.id
_entity.type
_entity.pdbx_description
1 polymer ?
#
loop_
_entity_poly.entity_id
_entity_poly.type
_entity_poly.pdbx_seq_one_letter_code
_entity_poly.pdbx_strand_id
1 'polypeptide(L)'
;MAQLDHRVFAAHPLAVRINQQYYVRAIQQVHPDLSLSFYCAVENGIVLTAMTPGPMLPNLQSLFEGLQERLGDLLLTIGCDCFLRRLELEDDGSLDQIGGFLREQRVMGFNTYGEQFNGMHINQTFTGVAIARGRAPGHR
;
A
#
# COMPACT_ATOMS: atom_id res chain seq x y z
N MET A 1 -3.36 -0.85 -31.53
CA MET A 1 -3.96 -0.74 -30.18
C MET A 1 -2.80 -0.62 -29.20
N ALA A 2 -2.67 0.50 -28.50
CA ALA A 2 -1.65 0.63 -27.47
C ALA A 2 -1.95 -0.39 -26.37
N GLN A 3 -0.99 -1.27 -26.11
CA GLN A 3 -1.06 -2.20 -25.00
C GLN A 3 -1.05 -1.32 -23.74
N LEU A 4 -2.18 -1.24 -23.03
CA LEU A 4 -2.24 -0.51 -21.77
C LEU A 4 -1.32 -1.24 -20.79
N ASP A 5 -0.18 -0.61 -20.53
CA ASP A 5 0.87 -1.11 -19.65
C ASP A 5 0.42 -0.97 -18.18
N HIS A 6 0.90 -1.85 -17.31
CA HIS A 6 0.69 -1.78 -15.85
C HIS A 6 1.06 -0.39 -15.27
N ARG A 7 2.00 0.34 -15.90
CA ARG A 7 2.39 1.71 -15.54
C ARG A 7 1.23 2.70 -15.62
N VAL A 8 0.36 2.56 -16.63
CA VAL A 8 -0.82 3.42 -16.77
C VAL A 8 -1.78 3.18 -15.61
N PHE A 9 -1.94 1.92 -15.19
CA PHE A 9 -2.82 1.56 -14.09
C PHE A 9 -2.24 1.94 -12.72
N ALA A 10 -0.91 1.85 -12.57
CA ALA A 10 -0.22 2.34 -11.36
C ALA A 10 -0.37 3.86 -11.22
N ALA A 11 -0.27 4.61 -12.34
CA ALA A 11 -0.44 6.06 -12.37
C ALA A 11 -1.90 6.51 -12.14
N HIS A 12 -2.89 5.63 -12.39
CA HIS A 12 -4.32 5.94 -12.26
C HIS A 12 -5.07 4.79 -11.56
N PRO A 13 -4.72 4.47 -10.31
CA PRO A 13 -5.36 3.36 -9.61
C PRO A 13 -6.85 3.62 -9.43
N LEU A 14 -7.63 2.55 -9.50
CA LEU A 14 -9.04 2.57 -9.12
C LEU A 14 -9.18 2.20 -7.66
N ALA A 15 -10.08 2.85 -6.96
CA ALA A 15 -10.35 2.56 -5.55
C ALA A 15 -11.85 2.51 -5.26
N VAL A 16 -12.21 1.67 -4.29
CA VAL A 16 -13.53 1.67 -3.68
C VAL A 16 -13.50 2.45 -2.38
N ARG A 17 -14.54 3.20 -2.10
CA ARG A 17 -14.71 3.92 -0.84
C ARG A 17 -15.57 3.11 0.13
N ILE A 18 -14.99 2.73 1.27
CA ILE A 18 -15.68 2.01 2.34
C ILE A 18 -15.41 2.75 3.65
N ASN A 19 -16.45 3.11 4.38
CA ASN A 19 -16.35 3.83 5.67
C ASN A 19 -15.42 5.04 5.62
N GLN A 20 -15.52 5.85 4.56
CA GLN A 20 -14.74 7.06 4.30
C GLN A 20 -13.24 6.81 3.97
N GLN A 21 -12.81 5.57 3.86
CA GLN A 21 -11.46 5.21 3.43
C GLN A 21 -11.48 4.65 2.00
N TYR A 22 -10.40 4.89 1.26
CA TYR A 22 -10.23 4.39 -0.09
C TYR A 22 -9.35 3.14 -0.07
N TYR A 23 -9.78 2.12 -0.80
CA TYR A 23 -9.07 0.84 -0.93
C TYR A 23 -8.85 0.55 -2.41
N VAL A 24 -7.60 0.45 -2.80
CA VAL A 24 -7.22 0.22 -4.19
C VAL A 24 -7.71 -1.13 -4.68
N ARG A 25 -8.21 -1.12 -5.91
CA ARG A 25 -8.59 -2.27 -6.72
C ARG A 25 -7.71 -2.26 -7.96
N ALA A 26 -6.55 -2.89 -7.87
CA ALA A 26 -5.58 -2.87 -8.95
C ALA A 26 -6.06 -3.67 -10.15
N ILE A 27 -5.94 -3.08 -11.33
CA ILE A 27 -6.26 -3.74 -12.61
C ILE A 27 -5.13 -4.71 -12.93
N GLN A 28 -5.49 -5.96 -13.21
CA GLN A 28 -4.57 -7.01 -13.63
C GLN A 28 -4.43 -7.04 -15.15
N GLN A 29 -5.54 -6.95 -15.87
CA GLN A 29 -5.57 -7.11 -17.31
C GLN A 29 -6.73 -6.37 -17.96
N VAL A 30 -6.48 -5.83 -19.14
CA VAL A 30 -7.51 -5.36 -20.08
C VAL A 30 -7.68 -6.40 -21.18
N HIS A 31 -8.88 -6.89 -21.35
CA HIS A 31 -9.21 -7.88 -22.35
C HIS A 31 -9.51 -7.23 -23.72
N PRO A 32 -9.49 -8.02 -24.84
CA PRO A 32 -9.77 -7.49 -26.17
C PRO A 32 -11.17 -6.84 -26.35
N ASP A 33 -12.14 -7.27 -25.55
CA ASP A 33 -13.50 -6.73 -25.50
C ASP A 33 -13.63 -5.51 -24.57
N LEU A 34 -12.50 -4.99 -24.07
CA LEU A 34 -12.38 -3.86 -23.14
C LEU A 34 -12.89 -4.16 -21.72
N SER A 35 -13.21 -5.40 -21.40
CA SER A 35 -13.46 -5.79 -20.01
C SER A 35 -12.16 -5.80 -19.19
N LEU A 36 -12.27 -5.65 -17.87
CA LEU A 36 -11.15 -5.56 -16.95
C LEU A 36 -11.16 -6.72 -15.98
N SER A 37 -9.99 -7.36 -15.76
CA SER A 37 -9.73 -8.22 -14.62
C SER A 37 -8.99 -7.43 -13.54
N PHE A 38 -9.29 -7.72 -12.28
CA PHE A 38 -8.66 -7.11 -11.12
C PHE A 38 -7.88 -8.15 -10.32
N TYR A 39 -6.86 -7.72 -9.58
CA TYR A 39 -6.13 -8.59 -8.66
C TYR A 39 -6.94 -8.97 -7.42
N CYS A 40 -7.98 -8.22 -7.09
CA CYS A 40 -8.88 -8.49 -5.97
C CYS A 40 -10.34 -8.48 -6.42
N ALA A 41 -11.23 -9.00 -5.60
CA ALA A 41 -12.66 -9.07 -5.91
C ALA A 41 -13.27 -7.67 -6.11
N VAL A 42 -14.08 -7.55 -7.16
CA VAL A 42 -14.92 -6.38 -7.45
C VAL A 42 -16.34 -6.89 -7.60
N GLU A 43 -17.23 -6.42 -6.74
CA GLU A 43 -18.63 -6.84 -6.74
C GLU A 43 -19.48 -6.02 -7.71
N ASN A 44 -20.60 -6.58 -8.14
CA ASN A 44 -21.57 -5.88 -8.98
C ASN A 44 -22.16 -4.67 -8.24
N GLY A 45 -22.26 -3.55 -8.96
CA GLY A 45 -22.81 -2.32 -8.40
C GLY A 45 -21.87 -1.50 -7.53
N ILE A 46 -20.60 -1.91 -7.40
CA ILE A 46 -19.59 -1.14 -6.69
C ILE A 46 -19.22 0.12 -7.48
N VAL A 47 -19.04 1.24 -6.78
CA VAL A 47 -18.55 2.47 -7.39
C VAL A 47 -17.03 2.53 -7.25
N LEU A 48 -16.35 2.56 -8.38
CA LEU A 48 -14.89 2.75 -8.45
C LEU A 48 -14.58 4.22 -8.76
N THR A 49 -13.61 4.75 -8.03
CA THR A 49 -13.11 6.13 -8.20
C THR A 49 -11.69 6.08 -8.73
N ALA A 50 -11.43 6.81 -9.81
CA ALA A 50 -10.05 7.00 -10.28
C ALA A 50 -9.30 7.91 -9.31
N MET A 51 -8.10 7.49 -8.93
CA MET A 51 -7.26 8.17 -7.96
C MET A 51 -5.96 8.64 -8.62
N THR A 52 -5.31 9.60 -7.98
CA THR A 52 -3.92 9.96 -8.26
C THR A 52 -3.07 9.48 -7.10
N PRO A 53 -1.99 8.71 -7.33
CA PRO A 53 -1.11 8.27 -6.26
C PRO A 53 -0.47 9.48 -5.57
N GLY A 54 -0.34 9.39 -4.26
CA GLY A 54 0.43 10.35 -3.48
C GLY A 54 1.90 9.96 -3.42
N PRO A 55 2.79 10.89 -2.98
CA PRO A 55 4.22 10.62 -2.86
C PRO A 55 4.47 9.53 -1.80
N MET A 56 5.17 8.46 -2.20
CA MET A 56 5.29 7.25 -1.36
C MET A 56 6.12 7.50 -0.10
N LEU A 57 7.29 8.14 -0.23
CA LEU A 57 8.17 8.38 0.92
C LEU A 57 7.53 9.29 1.98
N PRO A 58 6.98 10.46 1.66
CA PRO A 58 6.28 11.28 2.64
C PRO A 58 5.12 10.56 3.34
N ASN A 59 4.37 9.73 2.60
CA ASN A 59 3.29 8.95 3.19
C ASN A 59 3.80 7.90 4.19
N LEU A 60 4.91 7.21 3.88
CA LEU A 60 5.56 6.29 4.81
C LEU A 60 6.12 7.03 6.04
N GLN A 61 6.76 8.17 5.85
CA GLN A 61 7.27 8.99 6.95
C GLN A 61 6.14 9.36 7.91
N SER A 62 5.04 9.91 7.41
CA SER A 62 3.87 10.25 8.23
C SER A 62 3.26 9.04 8.93
N LEU A 63 3.26 7.86 8.28
CA LEU A 63 2.78 6.62 8.89
C LEU A 63 3.65 6.24 10.09
N PHE A 64 4.98 6.22 9.94
CA PHE A 64 5.89 5.81 11.01
C PHE A 64 5.95 6.85 12.14
N GLU A 65 5.90 8.13 11.84
CA GLU A 65 5.75 9.21 12.82
C GLU A 65 4.49 8.99 13.67
N GLY A 66 3.34 8.79 13.05
CA GLY A 66 2.09 8.53 13.75
C GLY A 66 2.09 7.21 14.55
N LEU A 67 2.84 6.19 14.12
CA LEU A 67 3.04 4.96 14.89
C LEU A 67 3.89 5.23 16.13
N GLN A 68 4.99 5.97 16.00
CA GLN A 68 5.88 6.33 17.12
C GLN A 68 5.19 7.22 18.15
N GLU A 69 4.37 8.18 17.70
CA GLU A 69 3.57 9.03 18.59
C GLU A 69 2.59 8.21 19.44
N ARG A 70 1.94 7.22 18.85
CA ARG A 70 0.93 6.39 19.52
C ARG A 70 1.54 5.29 20.40
N LEU A 71 2.58 4.64 19.90
CA LEU A 71 3.10 3.41 20.49
C LEU A 71 4.42 3.61 21.27
N GLY A 72 5.13 4.73 21.04
CA GLY A 72 6.49 4.94 21.54
C GLY A 72 7.54 4.34 20.61
N ASP A 73 8.69 3.97 21.17
CA ASP A 73 9.83 3.44 20.40
C ASP A 73 9.47 2.12 19.70
N LEU A 74 9.53 2.14 18.38
CA LEU A 74 9.36 0.94 17.58
C LEU A 74 10.60 0.05 17.67
N LEU A 75 10.40 -1.19 18.07
CA LEU A 75 11.46 -2.20 18.16
C LEU A 75 11.64 -2.92 16.82
N LEU A 76 10.53 -3.22 16.17
CA LEU A 76 10.46 -3.97 14.92
C LEU A 76 9.11 -3.72 14.26
N THR A 77 9.09 -3.65 12.94
CA THR A 77 7.88 -3.76 12.14
C THR A 77 8.00 -4.93 11.18
N ILE A 78 7.03 -5.84 11.22
CA ILE A 78 6.91 -6.90 10.21
C ILE A 78 6.02 -6.34 9.11
N GLY A 79 6.60 -6.05 7.94
CA GLY A 79 5.92 -5.41 6.81
C GLY A 79 5.54 -6.41 5.72
N CYS A 80 4.34 -6.22 5.18
CA CYS A 80 3.87 -6.85 3.95
C CYS A 80 3.68 -5.74 2.92
N ASP A 81 4.49 -5.71 1.88
CA ASP A 81 4.47 -4.67 0.85
C ASP A 81 3.99 -5.24 -0.48
N CYS A 82 2.99 -4.62 -1.07
CA CYS A 82 2.44 -5.09 -2.32
C CYS A 82 3.50 -5.09 -3.43
N PHE A 83 3.55 -6.17 -4.19
CA PHE A 83 4.46 -6.30 -5.34
C PHE A 83 4.29 -5.17 -6.37
N LEU A 84 3.06 -4.67 -6.54
CA LEU A 84 2.79 -3.55 -7.45
C LEU A 84 3.48 -2.26 -7.01
N ARG A 85 3.62 -2.03 -5.69
CA ARG A 85 4.41 -0.90 -5.16
C ARG A 85 5.90 -1.07 -5.47
N ARG A 86 6.41 -2.29 -5.35
CA ARG A 86 7.80 -2.58 -5.72
C ARG A 86 8.06 -2.27 -7.19
N LEU A 87 7.17 -2.69 -8.09
CA LEU A 87 7.30 -2.36 -9.52
C LEU A 87 7.30 -0.84 -9.77
N GLU A 88 6.44 -0.09 -9.07
CA GLU A 88 6.42 1.36 -9.13
C GLU A 88 7.76 1.97 -8.70
N LEU A 89 8.32 1.50 -7.57
CA LEU A 89 9.62 1.95 -7.06
C LEU A 89 10.80 1.58 -7.97
N GLU A 90 10.74 0.45 -8.64
CA GLU A 90 11.74 0.04 -9.64
C GLU A 90 11.65 0.92 -10.90
N ASP A 91 10.45 1.26 -11.34
CA ASP A 91 10.19 2.09 -12.52
C ASP A 91 10.60 3.56 -12.33
N ASP A 92 10.38 4.13 -11.13
CA ASP A 92 10.74 5.52 -10.82
C ASP A 92 12.14 5.67 -10.22
N GLY A 93 12.84 4.56 -9.95
CA GLY A 93 14.20 4.54 -9.42
C GLY A 93 14.31 4.87 -7.93
N SER A 94 13.22 4.85 -7.18
CA SER A 94 13.19 5.19 -5.75
C SER A 94 13.32 4.00 -4.81
N LEU A 95 13.51 2.78 -5.33
CA LEU A 95 13.57 1.55 -4.56
C LEU A 95 14.63 1.59 -3.43
N ASP A 96 15.84 2.06 -3.73
CA ASP A 96 16.92 2.14 -2.74
C ASP A 96 16.61 3.17 -1.65
N GLN A 97 15.99 4.30 -2.00
CA GLN A 97 15.60 5.33 -1.07
C GLN A 97 14.54 4.82 -0.08
N ILE A 98 13.49 4.19 -0.60
CA ILE A 98 12.43 3.61 0.22
C ILE A 98 12.98 2.45 1.06
N GLY A 99 13.80 1.58 0.48
CA GLY A 99 14.46 0.48 1.20
C GLY A 99 15.38 0.98 2.33
N GLY A 100 16.10 2.07 2.11
CA GLY A 100 16.91 2.75 3.12
C GLY A 100 16.04 3.24 4.28
N PHE A 101 14.98 3.97 3.98
CA PHE A 101 14.03 4.46 4.98
C PHE A 101 13.41 3.32 5.80
N LEU A 102 12.90 2.27 5.16
CA LEU A 102 12.29 1.13 5.85
C LEU A 102 13.29 0.41 6.76
N ARG A 103 14.56 0.32 6.36
CA ARG A 103 15.64 -0.24 7.19
C ARG A 103 15.88 0.61 8.44
N GLU A 104 15.93 1.93 8.31
CA GLU A 104 16.05 2.87 9.44
C GLU A 104 14.87 2.73 10.42
N GLN A 105 13.67 2.49 9.91
CA GLN A 105 12.48 2.22 10.71
C GLN A 105 12.42 0.78 11.26
N ARG A 106 13.49 -0.02 11.10
CA ARG A 106 13.56 -1.41 11.56
C ARG A 106 12.45 -2.29 10.98
N VAL A 107 12.15 -2.09 9.72
CA VAL A 107 11.19 -2.94 9.00
C VAL A 107 11.91 -4.16 8.47
N MET A 108 11.34 -5.33 8.72
CA MET A 108 11.62 -6.56 8.01
C MET A 108 10.33 -7.11 7.44
N GLY A 109 10.40 -7.78 6.29
CA GLY A 109 9.19 -8.28 5.65
C GLY A 109 9.46 -8.82 4.25
N PHE A 110 8.41 -8.88 3.47
CA PHE A 110 8.44 -9.45 2.12
C PHE A 110 7.40 -8.78 1.22
N ASN A 111 7.59 -8.96 -0.10
CA ASN A 111 6.59 -8.52 -1.06
C ASN A 111 5.46 -9.54 -1.18
N THR A 112 4.23 -9.04 -1.31
CA THR A 112 3.00 -9.82 -1.40
C THR A 112 2.27 -9.52 -2.70
N TYR A 113 1.38 -10.39 -3.13
CA TYR A 113 0.48 -10.16 -4.27
C TYR A 113 -0.86 -9.53 -3.88
N GLY A 114 -0.97 -9.05 -2.66
CA GLY A 114 -2.13 -8.40 -2.08
C GLY A 114 -2.16 -8.62 -0.57
N GLU A 115 -2.53 -7.58 0.13
CA GLU A 115 -2.52 -7.54 1.59
C GLU A 115 -3.93 -7.76 2.13
N GLN A 116 -3.99 -8.27 3.35
CA GLN A 116 -5.23 -8.35 4.13
C GLN A 116 -5.25 -7.23 5.17
N PHE A 117 -6.28 -6.40 5.12
CA PHE A 117 -6.50 -5.35 6.11
C PHE A 117 -7.98 -5.23 6.45
N ASN A 118 -8.33 -5.29 7.74
CA ASN A 118 -9.72 -5.24 8.21
C ASN A 118 -10.66 -6.24 7.50
N GLY A 119 -10.18 -7.45 7.21
CA GLY A 119 -10.95 -8.48 6.54
C GLY A 119 -11.11 -8.29 5.03
N MET A 120 -10.44 -7.30 4.44
CA MET A 120 -10.48 -7.03 3.01
C MET A 120 -9.14 -7.37 2.35
N HIS A 121 -9.22 -7.92 1.14
CA HIS A 121 -8.06 -8.03 0.25
C HIS A 121 -7.87 -6.68 -0.47
N ILE A 122 -6.68 -6.12 -0.35
CA ILE A 122 -6.31 -4.81 -0.92
C ILE A 122 -5.01 -4.93 -1.71
N ASN A 123 -4.77 -3.99 -2.59
CA ASN A 123 -3.57 -3.93 -3.43
C ASN A 123 -2.90 -2.56 -3.34
N GLN A 124 -1.66 -2.45 -3.84
CA GLN A 124 -0.84 -1.23 -3.83
C GLN A 124 -0.73 -0.59 -2.44
N THR A 125 -0.62 -1.43 -1.42
CA THR A 125 -0.57 -1.01 -0.02
C THR A 125 0.68 -1.54 0.67
N PHE A 126 1.03 -0.91 1.78
CA PHE A 126 1.97 -1.40 2.77
C PHE A 126 1.19 -1.65 4.06
N THR A 127 1.19 -2.88 4.53
CA THR A 127 0.55 -3.26 5.79
C THR A 127 1.55 -3.96 6.69
N GLY A 128 1.23 -4.10 7.96
CA GLY A 128 2.15 -4.80 8.85
C GLY A 128 1.73 -4.77 10.32
N VAL A 129 2.63 -5.33 11.13
CA VAL A 129 2.50 -5.33 12.59
C VAL A 129 3.72 -4.64 13.18
N ALA A 130 3.49 -3.55 13.89
CA ALA A 130 4.52 -2.83 14.61
C ALA A 130 4.60 -3.32 16.07
N ILE A 131 5.80 -3.67 16.50
CA ILE A 131 6.13 -4.05 17.87
C ILE A 131 6.87 -2.89 18.49
N ALA A 132 6.35 -2.35 19.60
CA ALA A 132 6.94 -1.21 20.28
C ALA A 132 7.25 -1.54 21.74
N ARG A 133 8.21 -0.82 22.30
CA ARG A 133 8.40 -0.79 23.75
C ARG A 133 7.27 0.06 24.32
N GLY A 134 6.31 -0.57 25.00
CA GLY A 134 5.16 0.13 25.56
C GLY A 134 5.59 1.37 26.36
N ARG A 135 4.83 2.45 26.27
CA ARG A 135 5.00 3.59 27.18
C ARG A 135 4.84 3.08 28.61
N ALA A 136 5.82 3.34 29.46
CA ALA A 136 5.63 3.15 30.89
C ALA A 136 4.34 3.88 31.31
N PRO A 137 3.46 3.26 32.14
CA PRO A 137 2.27 3.93 32.62
C PRO A 137 2.71 5.23 33.30
N GLY A 138 2.44 6.36 32.64
CA GLY A 138 2.72 7.67 33.21
C GLY A 138 1.89 7.81 34.46
N HIS A 139 2.53 8.15 35.56
CA HIS A 139 1.83 8.64 36.75
C HIS A 139 0.93 9.79 36.29
N ARG A 140 -0.38 9.60 36.37
CA ARG A 140 -1.36 10.68 36.25
C ARG A 140 -1.29 11.55 37.51
#